data_76558fc8f5ad9ab1fc50b56c7cad504e
#
_entry.id   76558fc8f5ad9ab1fc50b56c7cad504e
#
_cell.length_a   1.000
_cell.length_b   1.000
_cell.length_c   1.000
_cell.angle_alpha   90.00
_cell.angle_beta   90.00
_cell.angle_gamma   90.00
#
_symmetry.space_group_name_H-M   'P 1'
#
loop_
_entity.id
_entity.type
_entity.pdbx_description
1 polymer ?
#
loop_
_entity_poly.entity_id
_entity_poly.type
_entity_poly.pdbx_seq_one_letter_code
_entity_poly.pdbx_strand_id
1 'polypeptide(L)'
;TDKLEKNAWEITWYPDYMRTRLIDWAKSLDWDWVISRQRVFATPIPIWYCKKCKETVLAKPDWLPIDPRTQAPKIDKCPKCGSNEFIPEKDVLDTWFDSSITVAVHAGWPDKRDWRRFYPADLHPSGTDIIRTWAYYLMVRNLALFNSKPYKGVLINGMVLGTDGRAMHKSRGNYI
;
A
#
# COMPACT_ATOMS: atom_id res chain seq x y z
N THR A 1 4.45 2.40 16.28
CA THR A 1 3.81 1.19 16.84
C THR A 1 2.65 1.57 17.74
N ASP A 2 2.83 2.43 18.76
CA ASP A 2 1.83 2.78 19.79
C ASP A 2 0.53 3.34 19.22
N LYS A 3 0.63 4.20 18.20
CA LYS A 3 -0.52 4.75 17.52
C LYS A 3 -1.34 3.69 16.77
N LEU A 4 -0.66 2.72 16.13
CA LEU A 4 -1.31 1.60 15.46
C LEU A 4 -2.02 0.71 16.48
N GLU A 5 -1.36 0.37 17.59
CA GLU A 5 -1.94 -0.42 18.66
C GLU A 5 -3.19 0.25 19.24
N LYS A 6 -3.13 1.54 19.58
CA LYS A 6 -4.29 2.29 20.06
C LYS A 6 -5.46 2.20 19.09
N ASN A 7 -5.23 2.43 17.79
CA ASN A 7 -6.28 2.35 16.79
C ASN A 7 -6.80 0.92 16.58
N ALA A 8 -5.95 -0.10 16.72
CA ALA A 8 -6.38 -1.49 16.65
C ALA A 8 -7.35 -1.86 17.78
N TRP A 9 -7.17 -1.27 18.98
CA TRP A 9 -8.12 -1.40 20.10
C TRP A 9 -9.45 -0.68 19.87
N GLU A 10 -9.47 0.36 19.08
CA GLU A 10 -10.68 1.11 18.72
C GLU A 10 -11.49 0.47 17.58
N ILE A 11 -10.98 -0.60 16.97
CA ILE A 11 -11.66 -1.37 15.91
C ILE A 11 -12.37 -2.56 16.54
N THR A 12 -13.59 -2.84 16.09
CA THR A 12 -14.30 -4.06 16.44
C THR A 12 -13.79 -5.24 15.61
N TRP A 13 -13.29 -6.30 16.25
CA TRP A 13 -12.75 -7.47 15.57
C TRP A 13 -13.70 -8.67 15.68
N TYR A 14 -13.88 -9.36 14.59
CA TYR A 14 -14.66 -10.59 14.49
C TYR A 14 -13.78 -11.70 13.86
N PRO A 15 -13.30 -12.71 14.65
CA PRO A 15 -13.39 -12.78 16.11
C PRO A 15 -12.39 -11.84 16.83
N ASP A 16 -12.70 -11.47 18.06
CA ASP A 16 -11.98 -10.44 18.83
C ASP A 16 -10.49 -10.73 19.02
N TYR A 17 -10.12 -11.99 19.24
CA TYR A 17 -8.73 -12.39 19.45
C TYR A 17 -7.80 -12.16 18.25
N MET A 18 -8.33 -11.95 17.06
CA MET A 18 -7.53 -11.68 15.86
C MET A 18 -6.81 -10.33 15.90
N ARG A 19 -7.27 -9.40 16.75
CA ARG A 19 -6.60 -8.14 17.01
C ARG A 19 -5.16 -8.33 17.46
N THR A 20 -4.90 -9.29 18.34
CA THR A 20 -3.56 -9.55 18.86
C THR A 20 -2.58 -9.93 17.77
N ARG A 21 -3.01 -10.65 16.72
CA ARG A 21 -2.15 -10.98 15.58
C ARG A 21 -1.61 -9.75 14.84
N LEU A 22 -2.43 -8.71 14.69
CA LEU A 22 -2.00 -7.45 14.07
C LEU A 22 -1.03 -6.70 14.99
N ILE A 23 -1.35 -6.62 16.28
CA ILE A 23 -0.54 -5.91 17.29
C ILE A 23 0.82 -6.58 17.46
N ASP A 24 0.84 -7.90 17.63
CA ASP A 24 2.08 -8.67 17.79
C ASP A 24 2.97 -8.55 16.55
N TRP A 25 2.37 -8.62 15.36
CA TRP A 25 3.09 -8.38 14.12
C TRP A 25 3.72 -7.00 14.09
N ALA A 26 2.95 -5.94 14.38
CA ALA A 26 3.45 -4.58 14.38
C ALA A 26 4.58 -4.35 15.41
N LYS A 27 4.53 -5.04 16.55
CA LYS A 27 5.58 -5.01 17.59
C LYS A 27 6.83 -5.80 17.22
N SER A 28 6.68 -6.85 16.41
CA SER A 28 7.79 -7.72 16.00
C SER A 28 8.61 -7.16 14.83
N LEU A 29 8.12 -6.11 14.16
CA LEU A 29 8.82 -5.54 13.01
C LEU A 29 10.00 -4.66 13.45
N ASP A 30 11.18 -5.05 13.03
CA ASP A 30 12.46 -4.36 13.28
C ASP A 30 13.20 -4.01 11.97
N TRP A 31 12.55 -4.17 10.83
CA TRP A 31 13.09 -3.85 9.50
C TRP A 31 12.16 -2.97 8.68
N ASP A 32 12.74 -2.25 7.71
CA ASP A 32 12.03 -1.39 6.79
C ASP A 32 11.31 -2.21 5.70
N TRP A 33 10.17 -1.71 5.25
CA TRP A 33 9.49 -2.23 4.08
C TRP A 33 10.05 -1.58 2.82
N VAL A 34 10.85 -2.32 2.06
CA VAL A 34 11.29 -1.92 0.73
C VAL A 34 10.10 -1.99 -0.22
N ILE A 35 9.68 -0.86 -0.73
CA ILE A 35 8.47 -0.74 -1.58
C ILE A 35 8.72 -0.88 -3.07
N SER A 36 9.98 -0.91 -3.51
CA SER A 36 10.34 -1.10 -4.93
C SER A 36 10.38 -2.58 -5.32
N ARG A 37 9.97 -2.87 -6.56
CA ARG A 37 9.99 -4.23 -7.13
C ARG A 37 10.49 -4.20 -8.57
N GLN A 38 11.26 -5.21 -8.96
CA GLN A 38 11.74 -5.44 -10.32
C GLN A 38 10.73 -6.32 -11.07
N ARG A 39 9.61 -5.71 -11.47
CA ARG A 39 8.52 -6.40 -12.18
C ARG A 39 8.06 -5.59 -13.40
N VAL A 40 7.52 -6.29 -14.38
CA VAL A 40 6.97 -5.65 -15.59
C VAL A 40 5.69 -4.91 -15.29
N PHE A 41 4.83 -5.50 -14.46
CA PHE A 41 3.51 -4.97 -14.12
C PHE A 41 3.45 -4.55 -12.65
N ALA A 42 3.17 -3.31 -12.41
CA ALA A 42 2.72 -2.64 -11.19
C ALA A 42 2.74 -1.12 -11.40
N THR A 43 2.36 -0.34 -10.40
CA THR A 43 2.40 1.12 -10.45
C THR A 43 3.83 1.62 -10.57
N PRO A 44 4.20 2.40 -11.61
CA PRO A 44 5.53 2.96 -11.78
C PRO A 44 5.90 3.91 -10.64
N ILE A 45 7.16 3.89 -10.23
CA ILE A 45 7.67 4.87 -9.26
C ILE A 45 8.00 6.16 -10.03
N PRO A 46 7.31 7.29 -9.76
CA PRO A 46 7.39 8.50 -10.60
C PRO A 46 8.65 9.34 -10.31
N ILE A 47 9.83 8.75 -10.57
CA ILE A 47 11.15 9.32 -10.25
C ILE A 47 12.08 9.22 -11.45
N TRP A 48 12.94 10.22 -11.61
CA TRP A 48 14.10 10.22 -12.51
C TRP A 48 15.36 10.60 -11.73
N TYR A 49 16.50 10.21 -12.26
CA TYR A 49 17.81 10.57 -11.72
C TYR A 49 18.56 11.42 -12.73
N CYS A 50 19.12 12.53 -12.32
CA CYS A 50 20.03 13.29 -13.18
C CYS A 50 21.25 12.45 -13.54
N LYS A 51 21.53 12.30 -14.83
CA LYS A 51 22.66 11.47 -15.30
C LYS A 51 24.01 12.01 -14.81
N LYS A 52 24.14 13.35 -14.70
CA LYS A 52 25.40 14.01 -14.31
C LYS A 52 25.64 13.98 -12.80
N CYS A 53 24.69 14.43 -11.99
CA CYS A 53 24.91 14.62 -10.54
C CYS A 53 24.12 13.65 -9.66
N LYS A 54 23.39 12.72 -10.24
CA LYS A 54 22.56 11.71 -9.55
C LYS A 54 21.43 12.29 -8.69
N GLU A 55 21.15 13.58 -8.84
CA GLU A 55 20.03 14.20 -8.11
C GLU A 55 18.72 13.52 -8.48
N THR A 56 17.90 13.26 -7.47
CA THR A 56 16.57 12.67 -7.63
C THR A 56 15.55 13.71 -8.02
N VAL A 57 14.84 13.48 -9.10
CA VAL A 57 13.72 14.31 -9.57
C VAL A 57 12.43 13.54 -9.36
N LEU A 58 11.65 13.97 -8.39
CA LEU A 58 10.32 13.42 -8.10
C LEU A 58 9.26 14.13 -8.95
N ALA A 59 8.32 13.37 -9.51
CA ALA A 59 7.17 13.94 -10.18
C ALA A 59 6.33 14.81 -9.23
N LYS A 60 5.90 15.97 -9.70
CA LYS A 60 4.95 16.80 -8.97
C LYS A 60 3.53 16.21 -9.08
N PRO A 61 2.62 16.52 -8.14
CA PRO A 61 1.24 15.98 -8.17
C PRO A 61 0.50 16.27 -9.49
N ASP A 62 0.71 17.42 -10.09
CA ASP A 62 0.12 17.84 -11.37
C ASP A 62 0.68 17.12 -12.60
N TRP A 63 1.75 16.33 -12.42
CA TRP A 63 2.31 15.49 -13.48
C TRP A 63 1.64 14.11 -13.55
N LEU A 64 1.01 13.69 -12.46
CA LEU A 64 0.42 12.34 -12.33
C LEU A 64 -0.92 12.24 -13.10
N PRO A 65 -1.23 11.06 -13.64
CA PRO A 65 -0.38 9.86 -13.66
C PRO A 65 0.76 9.96 -14.68
N ILE A 66 1.94 9.38 -14.34
CA ILE A 66 3.11 9.38 -15.21
C ILE A 66 3.92 8.09 -15.04
N ASP A 67 4.42 7.57 -16.16
CA ASP A 67 5.34 6.42 -16.19
C ASP A 67 6.74 6.90 -16.65
N PRO A 68 7.72 6.97 -15.74
CA PRO A 68 9.07 7.41 -16.10
C PRO A 68 9.73 6.57 -17.19
N ARG A 69 9.37 5.30 -17.31
CA ARG A 69 9.95 4.38 -18.31
C ARG A 69 9.61 4.78 -19.74
N THR A 70 8.52 5.52 -19.93
CA THR A 70 8.00 5.94 -21.25
C THR A 70 7.88 7.45 -21.40
N GLN A 71 7.98 8.21 -20.31
CA GLN A 71 7.76 9.64 -20.27
C GLN A 71 8.92 10.36 -19.58
N ALA A 72 9.40 11.46 -20.16
CA ALA A 72 10.41 12.32 -19.55
C ALA A 72 9.83 13.15 -18.39
N PRO A 73 10.67 13.64 -17.47
CA PRO A 73 10.22 14.58 -16.45
C PRO A 73 9.78 15.89 -17.11
N LYS A 74 8.75 16.55 -16.57
CA LYS A 74 8.25 17.84 -17.08
C LYS A 74 9.11 19.02 -16.59
N ILE A 75 10.42 18.87 -16.72
CA ILE A 75 11.44 19.91 -16.48
C ILE A 75 12.54 19.80 -17.54
N ASP A 76 13.06 20.94 -17.99
CA ASP A 76 14.12 20.97 -19.01
C ASP A 76 15.52 20.73 -18.42
N LYS A 77 15.75 21.14 -17.19
CA LYS A 77 17.07 21.10 -16.55
C LYS A 77 17.01 20.59 -15.11
N CYS A 78 18.02 19.86 -14.74
CA CYS A 78 18.23 19.42 -13.37
C CYS A 78 18.34 20.63 -12.43
N PRO A 79 17.57 20.68 -11.33
CA PRO A 79 17.56 21.83 -10.42
C PRO A 79 18.91 22.02 -9.69
N LYS A 80 19.74 20.99 -9.62
CA LYS A 80 21.01 21.04 -8.92
C LYS A 80 22.20 21.40 -9.81
N CYS A 81 22.28 20.87 -11.02
CA CYS A 81 23.47 21.03 -11.87
C CYS A 81 23.20 21.55 -13.28
N GLY A 82 21.94 21.83 -13.63
CA GLY A 82 21.57 22.37 -14.93
C GLY A 82 21.63 21.39 -16.11
N SER A 83 21.99 20.11 -15.90
CA SER A 83 22.01 19.10 -16.96
C SER A 83 20.58 18.79 -17.44
N ASN A 84 20.40 18.47 -18.71
CA ASN A 84 19.14 18.08 -19.33
C ASN A 84 19.00 16.56 -19.54
N GLU A 85 19.97 15.77 -19.08
CA GLU A 85 19.94 14.31 -19.22
C GLU A 85 19.43 13.63 -17.94
N PHE A 86 18.35 12.84 -18.08
CA PHE A 86 17.71 12.11 -16.99
C PHE A 86 17.65 10.61 -17.29
N ILE A 87 17.79 9.82 -16.24
CA ILE A 87 17.64 8.36 -16.27
C ILE A 87 16.33 8.04 -15.51
N PRO A 88 15.37 7.36 -16.14
CA PRO A 88 14.14 6.99 -15.48
C PRO A 88 14.36 5.90 -14.42
N GLU A 89 13.54 5.95 -13.37
CA GLU A 89 13.37 4.79 -12.49
C GLU A 89 12.70 3.64 -13.28
N LYS A 90 13.25 2.44 -13.13
CA LYS A 90 12.74 1.23 -13.80
C LYS A 90 11.91 0.34 -12.90
N ASP A 91 12.13 0.45 -11.59
CA ASP A 91 11.40 -0.29 -10.61
C ASP A 91 9.95 0.21 -10.52
N VAL A 92 9.09 -0.67 -10.04
CA VAL A 92 7.68 -0.41 -9.80
C VAL A 92 7.37 -0.56 -8.33
N LEU A 93 6.23 -0.05 -7.88
CA LEU A 93 5.79 -0.22 -6.50
C LEU A 93 5.36 -1.67 -6.22
N ASP A 94 5.58 -2.13 -5.00
CA ASP A 94 4.93 -3.30 -4.44
C ASP A 94 3.42 -3.13 -4.54
N THR A 95 2.70 -4.13 -5.05
CA THR A 95 1.24 -4.09 -5.18
C THR A 95 0.51 -3.98 -3.85
N TRP A 96 1.14 -4.38 -2.73
CA TRP A 96 0.63 -4.09 -1.40
C TRP A 96 0.63 -2.59 -1.08
N PHE A 97 1.49 -1.81 -1.73
CA PHE A 97 1.48 -0.36 -1.59
C PHE A 97 0.20 0.24 -2.17
N ASP A 98 -0.21 -0.21 -3.35
CA ASP A 98 -1.46 0.23 -3.98
C ASP A 98 -2.67 -0.18 -3.13
N SER A 99 -2.74 -1.46 -2.73
CA SER A 99 -3.86 -1.99 -1.95
C SER A 99 -3.98 -1.37 -0.55
N SER A 100 -2.91 -0.77 -0.02
CA SER A 100 -2.90 -0.15 1.31
C SER A 100 -3.74 1.12 1.46
N ILE A 101 -4.31 1.65 0.37
CA ILE A 101 -5.20 2.83 0.38
C ILE A 101 -6.60 2.54 -0.16
N THR A 102 -6.89 1.28 -0.48
CA THR A 102 -8.15 0.90 -1.16
C THR A 102 -9.41 1.34 -0.42
N VAL A 103 -9.42 1.36 0.90
CA VAL A 103 -10.57 1.82 1.68
C VAL A 103 -10.88 3.29 1.42
N ALA A 104 -9.87 4.15 1.38
CA ALA A 104 -10.05 5.57 1.06
C ALA A 104 -10.47 5.78 -0.41
N VAL A 105 -9.89 5.00 -1.33
CA VAL A 105 -10.24 5.03 -2.76
C VAL A 105 -11.70 4.61 -2.97
N HIS A 106 -12.17 3.53 -2.33
CA HIS A 106 -13.58 3.14 -2.38
C HIS A 106 -14.53 4.19 -1.83
N ALA A 107 -14.10 4.95 -0.81
CA ALA A 107 -14.87 6.09 -0.31
C ALA A 107 -14.90 7.26 -1.30
N GLY A 108 -13.99 7.29 -2.28
CA GLY A 108 -13.91 8.30 -3.34
C GLY A 108 -12.72 9.26 -3.24
N TRP A 109 -11.76 9.02 -2.33
CA TRP A 109 -10.52 9.78 -2.27
C TRP A 109 -9.64 9.49 -3.52
N PRO A 110 -8.93 10.47 -4.09
CA PRO A 110 -8.89 11.90 -3.71
C PRO A 110 -9.98 12.76 -4.38
N ASP A 111 -10.77 12.23 -5.31
CA ASP A 111 -11.56 13.01 -6.27
C ASP A 111 -12.87 13.58 -5.68
N LYS A 112 -13.53 12.83 -4.80
CA LYS A 112 -14.81 13.26 -4.20
C LYS A 112 -14.58 14.09 -2.94
N ARG A 113 -15.15 15.29 -2.89
CA ARG A 113 -15.02 16.19 -1.73
C ARG A 113 -15.61 15.60 -0.44
N ASP A 114 -16.64 14.79 -0.54
CA ASP A 114 -17.39 14.21 0.58
C ASP A 114 -16.98 12.77 0.94
N TRP A 115 -15.84 12.29 0.42
CA TRP A 115 -15.36 10.94 0.66
C TRP A 115 -15.32 10.53 2.15
N ARG A 116 -15.11 11.50 3.04
CA ARG A 116 -15.07 11.25 4.50
C ARG A 116 -16.39 10.80 5.09
N ARG A 117 -17.50 10.91 4.37
CA ARG A 117 -18.80 10.34 4.79
C ARG A 117 -18.81 8.81 4.77
N PHE A 118 -17.98 8.23 3.91
CA PHE A 118 -17.85 6.78 3.71
C PHE A 118 -16.54 6.22 4.28
N TYR A 119 -15.75 7.08 4.92
CA TYR A 119 -14.46 6.75 5.50
C TYR A 119 -14.40 7.18 6.97
N PRO A 120 -13.92 6.32 7.91
CA PRO A 120 -13.49 4.92 7.69
C PRO A 120 -14.65 4.00 7.31
N ALA A 121 -14.35 2.88 6.62
CA ALA A 121 -15.36 1.89 6.25
C ALA A 121 -16.03 1.30 7.50
N ASP A 122 -17.32 0.96 7.42
CA ASP A 122 -18.03 0.36 8.57
C ASP A 122 -17.52 -1.05 8.86
N LEU A 123 -17.34 -1.88 7.82
CA LEU A 123 -16.86 -3.25 7.94
C LEU A 123 -15.86 -3.57 6.83
N HIS A 124 -14.78 -4.26 7.19
CA HIS A 124 -13.75 -4.74 6.28
C HIS A 124 -13.58 -6.26 6.41
N PRO A 125 -14.05 -7.06 5.45
CA PRO A 125 -13.75 -8.48 5.39
C PRO A 125 -12.27 -8.71 5.05
N SER A 126 -11.60 -9.62 5.76
CA SER A 126 -10.20 -9.97 5.51
C SER A 126 -9.93 -11.43 5.86
N GLY A 127 -8.99 -12.05 5.15
CA GLY A 127 -8.53 -13.40 5.48
C GLY A 127 -7.49 -13.40 6.61
N THR A 128 -7.40 -14.50 7.34
CA THR A 128 -6.39 -14.70 8.40
C THR A 128 -4.96 -14.61 7.87
N ASP A 129 -4.73 -14.99 6.64
CA ASP A 129 -3.43 -15.02 5.96
C ASP A 129 -2.89 -13.64 5.59
N ILE A 130 -3.77 -12.64 5.46
CA ILE A 130 -3.41 -11.28 5.05
C ILE A 130 -3.51 -10.22 6.17
N ILE A 131 -3.66 -10.64 7.43
CA ILE A 131 -3.63 -9.71 8.57
C ILE A 131 -2.27 -9.01 8.67
N ARG A 132 -1.18 -9.76 8.48
CA ARG A 132 0.21 -9.27 8.56
C ARG A 132 0.66 -8.45 7.35
N THR A 133 -0.10 -8.50 6.28
CA THR A 133 0.16 -7.77 5.03
C THR A 133 -0.93 -6.72 4.81
N TRP A 134 -2.02 -7.05 4.15
CA TRP A 134 -3.03 -6.09 3.74
C TRP A 134 -3.65 -5.30 4.89
N ALA A 135 -4.12 -5.97 5.95
CA ALA A 135 -4.72 -5.26 7.10
C ALA A 135 -3.69 -4.35 7.79
N TYR A 136 -2.44 -4.82 7.95
CA TYR A 136 -1.35 -4.04 8.52
C TYR A 136 -1.01 -2.82 7.66
N TYR A 137 -0.82 -3.00 6.34
CA TYR A 137 -0.50 -1.90 5.44
C TYR A 137 -1.63 -0.88 5.30
N LEU A 138 -2.89 -1.33 5.32
CA LEU A 138 -4.04 -0.44 5.41
C LEU A 138 -3.97 0.43 6.67
N MET A 139 -3.71 -0.16 7.85
CA MET A 139 -3.56 0.59 9.10
C MET A 139 -2.44 1.62 9.01
N VAL A 140 -1.24 1.21 8.62
CA VAL A 140 -0.05 2.08 8.56
C VAL A 140 -0.28 3.26 7.61
N ARG A 141 -0.73 2.98 6.38
CA ARG A 141 -0.92 4.01 5.35
C ARG A 141 -2.03 4.98 5.68
N ASN A 142 -3.16 4.50 6.17
CA ASN A 142 -4.26 5.37 6.52
C ASN A 142 -3.97 6.21 7.77
N LEU A 143 -3.24 5.67 8.74
CA LEU A 143 -2.74 6.46 9.87
C LEU A 143 -1.74 7.54 9.44
N ALA A 144 -0.85 7.23 8.50
CA ALA A 144 0.13 8.18 7.99
C ALA A 144 -0.52 9.31 7.15
N LEU A 145 -1.45 8.96 6.26
CA LEU A 145 -2.06 9.92 5.33
C LEU A 145 -3.19 10.74 5.96
N PHE A 146 -4.03 10.10 6.78
CA PHE A 146 -5.29 10.68 7.22
C PHE A 146 -5.39 10.83 8.74
N ASN A 147 -4.41 10.32 9.48
CA ASN A 147 -4.43 10.25 10.94
C ASN A 147 -5.68 9.50 11.48
N SER A 148 -6.13 8.50 10.77
CA SER A 148 -7.37 7.77 11.02
C SER A 148 -7.20 6.27 10.75
N LYS A 149 -7.94 5.45 11.50
CA LYS A 149 -8.10 4.02 11.20
C LYS A 149 -8.87 3.84 9.89
N PRO A 150 -8.57 2.80 9.08
CA PRO A 150 -9.23 2.60 7.79
C PRO A 150 -10.65 2.07 7.89
N TYR A 151 -11.01 1.39 8.97
CA TYR A 151 -12.32 0.76 9.18
C TYR A 151 -12.72 0.78 10.66
N LYS A 152 -14.04 0.70 10.90
CA LYS A 152 -14.62 0.64 12.26
C LYS A 152 -14.67 -0.80 12.78
N GLY A 153 -14.93 -1.76 11.89
CA GLY A 153 -14.97 -3.18 12.18
C GLY A 153 -14.21 -3.99 11.14
N VAL A 154 -13.68 -5.15 11.53
CA VAL A 154 -13.03 -6.10 10.64
C VAL A 154 -13.53 -7.53 10.91
N LEU A 155 -13.94 -8.22 9.84
CA LEU A 155 -14.36 -9.60 9.88
C LEU A 155 -13.26 -10.47 9.31
N ILE A 156 -12.63 -11.28 10.16
CA ILE A 156 -11.57 -12.19 9.77
C ILE A 156 -12.15 -13.58 9.54
N ASN A 157 -12.17 -14.00 8.29
CA ASN A 157 -12.58 -15.36 7.92
C ASN A 157 -11.37 -16.31 7.88
N GLY A 158 -11.66 -17.58 8.11
CA GLY A 158 -10.69 -18.66 7.98
C GLY A 158 -10.27 -18.88 6.53
N MET A 159 -9.17 -19.60 6.35
CA MET A 159 -8.72 -20.01 5.03
C MET A 159 -9.45 -21.30 4.60
N VAL A 160 -10.00 -21.30 3.40
CA VAL A 160 -10.52 -22.52 2.77
C VAL A 160 -9.34 -23.27 2.16
N LEU A 161 -9.23 -24.55 2.50
CA LEU A 161 -8.18 -25.43 1.98
C LEU A 161 -8.68 -26.20 0.76
N GLY A 162 -7.78 -26.52 -0.13
CA GLY A 162 -8.06 -27.45 -1.22
C GLY A 162 -8.28 -28.89 -0.68
N THR A 163 -8.70 -29.78 -1.57
CA THR A 163 -8.94 -31.21 -1.24
C THR A 163 -7.68 -31.93 -0.75
N ASP A 164 -6.51 -31.40 -1.02
CA ASP A 164 -5.19 -31.85 -0.55
C ASP A 164 -4.82 -31.33 0.86
N GLY A 165 -5.73 -30.62 1.54
CA GLY A 165 -5.52 -30.04 2.87
C GLY A 165 -4.57 -28.82 2.90
N ARG A 166 -4.19 -28.28 1.75
CA ARG A 166 -3.28 -27.13 1.62
C ARG A 166 -4.03 -25.89 1.19
N ALA A 167 -3.44 -24.72 1.44
CA ALA A 167 -3.94 -23.46 0.92
C ALA A 167 -4.09 -23.53 -0.61
N MET A 168 -5.26 -23.13 -1.13
CA MET A 168 -5.54 -23.10 -2.55
C MET A 168 -4.61 -22.13 -3.29
N HIS A 169 -3.99 -22.60 -4.36
CA HIS A 169 -3.06 -21.81 -5.16
C HIS A 169 -3.17 -22.18 -6.64
N LYS A 170 -3.25 -21.19 -7.53
CA LYS A 170 -3.33 -21.44 -8.98
C LYS A 170 -2.19 -22.31 -9.48
N SER A 171 -0.96 -22.05 -9.00
CA SER A 171 0.22 -22.83 -9.41
C SER A 171 0.22 -24.29 -8.92
N ARG A 172 -0.65 -24.65 -7.97
CA ARG A 172 -0.81 -26.01 -7.46
C ARG A 172 -1.97 -26.75 -8.07
N GLY A 173 -2.87 -26.04 -8.76
CA GLY A 173 -4.08 -26.63 -9.34
C GLY A 173 -5.06 -27.21 -8.31
N ASN A 174 -4.95 -26.85 -7.02
CA ASN A 174 -5.73 -27.39 -5.91
C ASN A 174 -6.89 -26.49 -5.47
N TYR A 175 -7.38 -25.65 -6.36
CA TYR A 175 -8.56 -24.80 -6.13
C TYR A 175 -9.85 -25.51 -6.56
N ILE A 176 -10.96 -25.15 -5.92
CA ILE A 176 -12.31 -25.62 -6.22
C ILE A 176 -13.00 -24.63 -7.15
#